data_afddcb63af2de70336cbefa3cb0303cc
#
_entry.id   afddcb63af2de70336cbefa3cb0303cc
#
_cell.length_a   1.000
_cell.length_b   1.000
_cell.length_c   1.000
_cell.angle_alpha   90.00
_cell.angle_beta   90.00
_cell.angle_gamma   90.00
#
_symmetry.space_group_name_H-M   'P 1'
#
loop_
_entity.id
_entity.type
_entity.pdbx_description
1 polymer ?
#
loop_
_entity_poly.entity_id
_entity_poly.type
_entity_poly.pdbx_seq_one_letter_code
_entity_poly.pdbx_strand_id
1 'polypeptide(L)'
;MINKDNLIEEILKFINTKIADISSNNPLFDIVAKPYISKVITNNVSKLDKALSLIANDKGMVDANGLLTDMIDRLIVSKANTINGVTIGEGSVKITIPFMNKTVVFDKDDFNELKTNIENYEKSK
;
A
#
# COMPACT_ATOMS: atom_id res chain seq x y z
N MET A 1 -13.47 13.56 1.78
CA MET A 1 -12.13 13.60 2.39
C MET A 1 -12.07 12.66 3.59
N ILE A 2 -10.90 12.21 3.93
CA ILE A 2 -10.66 11.26 5.02
C ILE A 2 -9.55 11.79 5.92
N ASN A 3 -9.65 11.54 7.24
CA ASN A 3 -8.57 11.86 8.18
C ASN A 3 -7.32 11.05 7.82
N LYS A 4 -6.14 11.66 7.86
CA LYS A 4 -4.89 11.00 7.45
C LYS A 4 -4.61 9.73 8.25
N ASP A 5 -4.93 9.68 9.54
CA ASP A 5 -4.70 8.49 10.36
C ASP A 5 -5.63 7.35 9.96
N ASN A 6 -6.88 7.66 9.61
CA ASN A 6 -7.84 6.68 9.13
C ASN A 6 -7.45 6.18 7.73
N LEU A 7 -6.89 7.05 6.89
CA LEU A 7 -6.35 6.64 5.58
C LEU A 7 -5.20 5.64 5.76
N ILE A 8 -4.29 5.90 6.68
CA ILE A 8 -3.18 4.98 6.99
C ILE A 8 -3.73 3.64 7.46
N GLU A 9 -4.73 3.64 8.35
CA GLU A 9 -5.37 2.40 8.83
C GLU A 9 -5.98 1.59 7.68
N GLU A 10 -6.68 2.25 6.75
CA GLU A 10 -7.28 1.58 5.59
C GLU A 10 -6.21 0.99 4.67
N ILE A 11 -5.11 1.70 4.46
CA ILE A 11 -3.97 1.20 3.68
C ILE A 11 -3.36 -0.03 4.34
N LEU A 12 -3.11 0.02 5.65
CA LEU A 12 -2.54 -1.11 6.39
C LEU A 12 -3.47 -2.32 6.39
N LYS A 13 -4.75 -2.10 6.56
CA LYS A 13 -5.76 -3.16 6.49
C LYS A 13 -5.78 -3.84 5.13
N PHE A 14 -5.71 -3.07 4.06
CA PHE A 14 -5.65 -3.57 2.69
C PHE A 14 -4.41 -4.44 2.47
N ILE A 15 -3.24 -3.94 2.88
CA ILE A 15 -1.97 -4.67 2.74
C ILE A 15 -2.02 -5.98 3.55
N ASN A 16 -2.50 -5.93 4.78
CA ASN A 16 -2.60 -7.11 5.64
C ASN A 16 -3.55 -8.16 5.07
N THR A 17 -4.66 -7.74 4.47
CA THR A 17 -5.60 -8.65 3.79
C THR A 17 -4.93 -9.35 2.61
N LYS A 18 -4.17 -8.60 1.81
CA LYS A 18 -3.42 -9.16 0.68
C LYS A 18 -2.39 -10.19 1.14
N ILE A 19 -1.66 -9.89 2.21
CA ILE A 19 -0.66 -10.79 2.80
C ILE A 19 -1.33 -12.06 3.33
N ALA A 20 -2.47 -11.93 4.02
CA ALA A 20 -3.20 -13.08 4.56
C ALA A 20 -3.68 -14.01 3.46
N ASP A 21 -4.15 -13.48 2.33
CA ASP A 21 -4.58 -14.29 1.19
C ASP A 21 -3.43 -15.12 0.61
N ILE A 22 -2.24 -14.54 0.55
CA ILE A 22 -1.04 -15.25 0.06
C ILE A 22 -0.59 -16.30 1.09
N SER A 23 -0.60 -15.96 2.38
CA SER A 23 -0.09 -16.83 3.44
C SER A 23 -0.98 -18.04 3.70
N SER A 24 -2.28 -17.96 3.42
CA SER A 24 -3.22 -19.06 3.65
C SER A 24 -2.87 -20.34 2.90
N ASN A 25 -2.09 -20.23 1.81
CA ASN A 25 -1.70 -21.34 0.95
C ASN A 25 -0.23 -21.76 1.11
N ASN A 26 0.51 -21.14 2.03
CA ASN A 26 1.93 -21.40 2.18
C ASN A 26 2.43 -21.13 3.60
N PRO A 27 2.58 -22.19 4.45
CA PRO A 27 3.06 -22.01 5.83
C PRO A 27 4.46 -21.40 5.94
N LEU A 28 5.34 -21.65 4.97
CA LEU A 28 6.68 -21.05 4.97
C LEU A 28 6.61 -19.53 4.78
N PHE A 29 5.60 -19.05 4.09
CA PHE A 29 5.39 -17.62 3.89
C PHE A 29 5.20 -16.89 5.23
N ASP A 30 4.43 -17.48 6.16
CA ASP A 30 4.22 -16.88 7.48
C ASP A 30 5.51 -16.78 8.28
N ILE A 31 6.37 -17.79 8.19
CA ILE A 31 7.59 -17.85 8.99
C ILE A 31 8.66 -16.89 8.46
N VAL A 32 8.80 -16.78 7.14
CA VAL A 32 9.90 -16.05 6.49
C VAL A 32 9.46 -14.69 5.98
N ALA A 33 8.36 -14.64 5.23
CA ALA A 33 7.96 -13.44 4.50
C ALA A 33 7.19 -12.45 5.37
N LYS A 34 6.32 -12.91 6.24
CA LYS A 34 5.45 -12.04 7.04
C LYS A 34 6.25 -11.10 7.97
N PRO A 35 7.26 -11.57 8.71
CA PRO A 35 8.11 -10.66 9.48
C PRO A 35 8.85 -9.65 8.62
N TYR A 36 9.34 -10.06 7.46
CA TYR A 36 10.03 -9.18 6.53
C TYR A 36 9.10 -8.09 6.00
N ILE A 37 7.91 -8.44 5.56
CA ILE A 37 6.92 -7.49 5.05
C ILE A 37 6.47 -6.53 6.16
N SER A 38 6.24 -7.04 7.37
CA SER A 38 5.90 -6.20 8.53
C SER A 38 6.96 -5.16 8.81
N LYS A 39 8.23 -5.53 8.69
CA LYS A 39 9.35 -4.60 8.88
C LYS A 39 9.36 -3.53 7.79
N VAL A 40 9.15 -3.91 6.53
CA VAL A 40 9.08 -2.96 5.40
C VAL A 40 7.93 -1.98 5.61
N ILE A 41 6.77 -2.45 6.00
CA ILE A 41 5.60 -1.61 6.28
C ILE A 41 5.90 -0.64 7.43
N THR A 42 6.39 -1.14 8.56
CA THR A 42 6.70 -0.32 9.74
C THR A 42 7.70 0.79 9.40
N ASN A 43 8.73 0.47 8.64
CA ASN A 43 9.74 1.45 8.24
C ASN A 43 9.19 2.55 7.32
N ASN A 44 8.11 2.27 6.59
CA ASN A 44 7.54 3.22 5.64
C ASN A 44 6.31 3.98 6.16
N VAL A 45 5.65 3.50 7.22
CA VAL A 45 4.48 4.18 7.79
C VAL A 45 4.82 5.58 8.28
N SER A 46 5.96 5.75 8.95
CA SER A 46 6.41 7.06 9.42
C SER A 46 6.61 8.05 8.27
N LYS A 47 7.18 7.57 7.16
CA LYS A 47 7.37 8.40 5.95
C LYS A 47 6.05 8.77 5.31
N LEU A 48 5.11 7.83 5.27
CA LEU A 48 3.77 8.05 4.75
C LEU A 48 3.02 9.09 5.59
N ASP A 49 3.08 8.96 6.92
CA ASP A 49 2.46 9.91 7.84
C ASP A 49 3.00 11.33 7.63
N LYS A 50 4.32 11.48 7.49
CA LYS A 50 4.94 12.77 7.21
C LYS A 50 4.47 13.35 5.88
N ALA A 51 4.42 12.53 4.82
CA ALA A 51 3.98 12.96 3.51
C ALA A 51 2.51 13.40 3.52
N LEU A 52 1.65 12.65 4.17
CA LEU A 52 0.23 12.98 4.29
C LEU A 52 0.01 14.24 5.13
N SER A 53 0.82 14.45 6.16
CA SER A 53 0.76 15.67 6.98
C SER A 53 1.06 16.93 6.18
N LEU A 54 1.91 16.85 5.15
CA LEU A 54 2.24 17.97 4.30
C LEU A 54 1.09 18.38 3.37
N ILE A 55 0.21 17.46 3.01
CA ILE A 55 -0.91 17.71 2.09
C ILE A 55 -2.27 17.77 2.77
N ALA A 56 -2.35 17.40 4.05
CA ALA A 56 -3.58 17.47 4.81
C ALA A 56 -3.99 18.93 5.05
N ASN A 57 -5.31 19.16 5.13
CA ASN A 57 -5.82 20.48 5.48
C ASN A 57 -5.72 20.74 7.01
N ASP A 58 -6.22 21.90 7.46
CA ASP A 58 -6.15 22.31 8.87
C ASP A 58 -6.82 21.33 9.83
N LYS A 59 -7.74 20.50 9.32
CA LYS A 59 -8.46 19.50 10.11
C LYS A 59 -7.81 18.12 10.03
N GLY A 60 -6.64 18.01 9.41
CA GLY A 60 -5.97 16.74 9.20
C GLY A 60 -6.61 15.86 8.15
N MET A 61 -7.41 16.43 7.24
CA MET A 61 -8.13 15.67 6.20
C MET A 61 -7.39 15.70 4.88
N VAL A 62 -7.50 14.58 4.15
CA VAL A 62 -6.82 14.36 2.88
C VAL A 62 -7.85 13.95 1.81
N ASP A 63 -7.67 14.43 0.59
CA ASP A 63 -8.42 13.94 -0.58
C ASP A 63 -7.78 12.64 -1.07
N ALA A 64 -8.21 11.52 -0.48
CA ALA A 64 -7.64 10.21 -0.79
C ALA A 64 -7.93 9.77 -2.22
N ASN A 65 -9.12 10.08 -2.74
CA ASN A 65 -9.49 9.71 -4.10
C ASN A 65 -8.58 10.39 -5.13
N GLY A 66 -8.38 11.70 -4.99
CA GLY A 66 -7.46 12.45 -5.86
C GLY A 66 -6.03 11.97 -5.75
N LEU A 67 -5.56 11.72 -4.52
CA LEU A 67 -4.21 11.22 -4.27
C LEU A 67 -3.97 9.85 -4.91
N LEU A 68 -4.88 8.90 -4.71
CA LEU A 68 -4.75 7.55 -5.26
C LEU A 68 -4.86 7.54 -6.78
N THR A 69 -5.74 8.35 -7.36
CA THR A 69 -5.84 8.49 -8.82
C THR A 69 -4.52 9.00 -9.39
N ASP A 70 -3.93 10.03 -8.80
CA ASP A 70 -2.64 10.57 -9.24
C ASP A 70 -1.52 9.54 -9.11
N MET A 71 -1.48 8.80 -7.99
CA MET A 71 -0.49 7.75 -7.79
C MET A 71 -0.61 6.63 -8.82
N ILE A 72 -1.83 6.18 -9.12
CA ILE A 72 -2.07 5.14 -10.12
C ILE A 72 -1.62 5.61 -11.49
N ASP A 73 -1.95 6.84 -11.89
CA ASP A 73 -1.55 7.39 -13.17
C ASP A 73 -0.03 7.47 -13.31
N ARG A 74 0.66 7.93 -12.27
CA ARG A 74 2.13 7.98 -12.25
C ARG A 74 2.74 6.60 -12.33
N LEU A 75 2.16 5.63 -11.62
CA LEU A 75 2.64 4.25 -11.59
C LEU A 75 2.60 3.62 -12.99
N ILE A 76 1.52 3.88 -13.74
CA ILE A 76 1.33 3.34 -15.09
C ILE A 76 2.38 3.88 -16.06
N VAL A 77 2.71 5.18 -15.99
CA VAL A 77 3.63 5.82 -16.94
C VAL A 77 5.09 5.72 -16.53
N SER A 78 5.39 5.39 -15.29
CA SER A 78 6.77 5.30 -14.79
C SER A 78 7.45 4.02 -15.23
N LYS A 79 8.74 4.11 -15.52
CA LYS A 79 9.58 2.93 -15.72
C LYS A 79 9.83 2.23 -14.37
N ALA A 80 9.92 0.91 -14.40
CA ALA A 80 10.20 0.14 -13.20
C ALA A 80 11.58 0.50 -12.61
N ASN A 81 11.61 0.75 -11.31
CA ASN A 81 12.83 1.05 -10.57
C ASN A 81 12.83 0.23 -9.26
N THR A 82 13.92 -0.46 -8.99
CA THR A 82 14.05 -1.33 -7.82
C THR A 82 15.01 -0.72 -6.80
N ILE A 83 14.51 -0.55 -5.57
CA ILE A 83 15.28 -0.08 -4.42
C ILE A 83 14.96 -0.97 -3.23
N ASN A 84 15.98 -1.61 -2.66
CA ASN A 84 15.84 -2.45 -1.45
C ASN A 84 14.76 -3.53 -1.58
N GLY A 85 14.68 -4.21 -2.73
CA GLY A 85 13.72 -5.29 -2.95
C GLY A 85 12.31 -4.85 -3.30
N VAL A 86 12.08 -3.54 -3.43
CA VAL A 86 10.79 -2.98 -3.84
C VAL A 86 10.93 -2.40 -5.24
N THR A 87 10.15 -2.92 -6.20
CA THR A 87 10.12 -2.44 -7.57
C THR A 87 8.85 -1.66 -7.81
N ILE A 88 9.00 -0.39 -8.20
CA ILE A 88 7.87 0.53 -8.42
C ILE A 88 7.91 1.01 -9.87
N GLY A 89 6.81 0.89 -10.57
CA GLY A 89 6.63 1.36 -11.94
C GLY A 89 5.97 0.32 -12.83
N GLU A 90 5.72 0.69 -14.09
CA GLU A 90 5.05 -0.17 -15.07
C GLU A 90 3.71 -0.72 -14.58
N GLY A 91 2.97 0.11 -13.84
CA GLY A 91 1.63 -0.22 -13.35
C GLY A 91 1.56 -1.05 -12.09
N SER A 92 2.69 -1.28 -11.40
CA SER A 92 2.67 -2.11 -10.20
C SER A 92 3.72 -1.72 -9.16
N VAL A 93 3.48 -2.18 -7.93
CA VAL A 93 4.47 -2.21 -6.85
C VAL A 93 4.72 -3.67 -6.52
N LYS A 94 5.98 -4.09 -6.58
CA LYS A 94 6.39 -5.49 -6.34
C LYS A 94 7.35 -5.54 -5.17
N ILE A 95 7.07 -6.40 -4.20
CA ILE A 95 7.95 -6.63 -3.06
C ILE A 95 8.53 -8.04 -3.21
N THR A 96 9.85 -8.11 -3.46
CA THR A 96 10.56 -9.39 -3.57
C THR A 96 10.90 -9.91 -2.18
N ILE A 97 10.48 -11.14 -1.88
CA ILE A 97 10.73 -11.78 -0.60
C ILE A 97 12.07 -12.51 -0.65
N PRO A 98 13.05 -12.14 0.22
CA PRO A 98 14.33 -12.83 0.26
C PRO A 98 14.14 -14.33 0.59
N PHE A 99 14.97 -15.18 0.01
CA PHE A 99 15.06 -16.62 0.29
C PHE A 99 13.88 -17.47 -0.17
N MET A 100 12.81 -16.88 -0.68
CA MET A 100 11.62 -17.63 -1.09
C MET A 100 11.36 -17.63 -2.60
N ASN A 101 12.10 -16.82 -3.34
CA ASN A 101 11.90 -16.64 -4.76
C ASN A 101 10.43 -16.30 -5.11
N LYS A 102 9.81 -15.51 -4.23
CA LYS A 102 8.43 -15.02 -4.40
C LYS A 102 8.37 -13.52 -4.38
N THR A 103 7.38 -12.97 -5.10
CA THR A 103 7.13 -11.55 -5.18
C THR A 103 5.67 -11.27 -4.84
N VAL A 104 5.44 -10.32 -3.95
CA VAL A 104 4.10 -9.80 -3.67
C VAL A 104 3.85 -8.64 -4.61
N VAL A 105 2.77 -8.70 -5.39
CA VAL A 105 2.45 -7.71 -6.42
C VAL A 105 1.18 -6.95 -6.06
N PHE A 106 1.27 -5.62 -6.09
CA PHE A 106 0.11 -4.72 -6.02
C PHE A 106 0.02 -4.01 -7.37
N ASP A 107 -0.97 -4.36 -8.17
CA ASP A 107 -1.18 -3.75 -9.49
C ASP A 107 -2.24 -2.64 -9.42
N LYS A 108 -2.57 -2.07 -10.58
CA LYS A 108 -3.58 -1.00 -10.66
C LYS A 108 -4.95 -1.44 -10.17
N ASP A 109 -5.32 -2.70 -10.35
CA ASP A 109 -6.61 -3.22 -9.89
C ASP A 109 -6.66 -3.29 -8.37
N ASP A 110 -5.54 -3.66 -7.73
CA ASP A 110 -5.40 -3.62 -6.27
C ASP A 110 -5.55 -2.19 -5.74
N PHE A 111 -4.93 -1.21 -6.37
CA PHE A 111 -5.05 0.18 -5.96
C PHE A 111 -6.46 0.75 -6.19
N ASN A 112 -7.14 0.32 -7.25
CA ASN A 112 -8.54 0.68 -7.46
C ASN A 112 -9.45 0.06 -6.41
N GLU A 113 -9.16 -1.16 -5.96
CA GLU A 113 -9.88 -1.80 -4.85
C GLU A 113 -9.69 -1.01 -3.55
N LEU A 114 -8.46 -0.61 -3.25
CA LEU A 114 -8.17 0.25 -2.09
C LEU A 114 -8.96 1.56 -2.16
N LYS A 115 -8.99 2.18 -3.33
CA LYS A 115 -9.73 3.41 -3.57
C LYS A 115 -11.22 3.21 -3.30
N THR A 116 -11.80 2.10 -3.75
CA THR A 116 -13.19 1.74 -3.47
C THR A 116 -13.43 1.53 -1.98
N ASN A 117 -12.52 0.85 -1.29
CA ASN A 117 -12.61 0.64 0.16
C ASN A 117 -12.62 1.98 0.92
N ILE A 118 -11.81 2.93 0.50
CA ILE A 118 -11.75 4.26 1.11
C ILE A 118 -13.04 5.04 0.84
N GLU A 119 -13.57 4.98 -0.38
CA GLU A 119 -14.86 5.61 -0.72
C GLU A 119 -15.99 5.04 0.14
N ASN A 120 -16.02 3.73 0.34
CA ASN A 120 -17.00 3.07 1.19
C ASN A 120 -16.86 3.50 2.65
N TYR A 121 -15.64 3.65 3.13
CA TYR A 121 -15.35 4.16 4.47
C TYR A 121 -15.90 5.58 4.63
N GLU A 122 -15.65 6.46 3.66
CA GLU A 122 -16.12 7.85 3.71
C GLU A 122 -17.65 7.92 3.71
N LYS A 123 -18.32 7.05 2.95
CA LYS A 123 -19.79 6.99 2.88
C LYS A 123 -20.43 6.47 4.17
N SER A 124 -19.71 5.68 4.95
CA SER A 124 -20.20 5.10 6.20
C SER A 124 -20.14 6.07 7.39
N LYS A 125 -19.57 7.26 7.19
CA LYS A 125 -19.39 8.27 8.24
C LYS A 125 -20.46 9.37 8.25
#